data_889ddb6e3d1d91eb9d3d162e4fbaeaca
#
_entry.id   889ddb6e3d1d91eb9d3d162e4fbaeaca
#
_cell.length_a   1.000
_cell.length_b   1.000
_cell.length_c   1.000
_cell.angle_alpha   90.00
_cell.angle_beta   90.00
_cell.angle_gamma   90.00
#
_symmetry.space_group_name_H-M   'P 1'
#
loop_
_entity.id
_entity.type
_entity.pdbx_description
1 polymer ?
#
loop_
_entity_poly.entity_id
_entity_poly.type
_entity_poly.pdbx_seq_one_letter_code
_entity_poly.pdbx_strand_id
1 'polypeptide(L)'
;RFYDWEDNKMIEVLAPFINAGRLRVITIDSIDSETWSNKDYWDNRTKIERHECWYQYIIEELLPNVRQNPEQMFITTGASFGAFHAANFFFRRPDLFNGMLALSGIYYAAYGFGDYMDGLVYENSPQNFLQNMPKEHPYVDMYRQRKIVFCTGQGIGEQEALVSTREMDRILSEKAIPHWCDYWGSDINHDWHFWRRQMPYFIDKILMWR
;
A
#
# COMPACT_ATOMS: atom_id res chain seq x y z
N ARG A 1 10.25 -8.57 2.54
CA ARG A 1 11.31 -8.39 3.57
C ARG A 1 12.00 -7.05 3.38
N PHE A 2 12.63 -6.52 4.44
CA PHE A 2 13.27 -5.19 4.36
C PHE A 2 14.35 -5.10 3.27
N TYR A 3 15.08 -6.18 3.00
CA TYR A 3 16.13 -6.24 1.99
C TYR A 3 15.65 -6.55 0.56
N ASP A 4 14.37 -6.91 0.36
CA ASP A 4 13.83 -7.24 -0.97
C ASP A 4 14.01 -6.09 -1.98
N TRP A 5 13.96 -4.85 -1.50
CA TRP A 5 14.17 -3.68 -2.35
C TRP A 5 15.62 -3.51 -2.80
N GLU A 6 16.58 -3.87 -1.96
CA GLU A 6 18.00 -3.87 -2.31
C GLU A 6 18.32 -5.02 -3.25
N ASP A 7 17.95 -6.24 -2.90
CA ASP A 7 18.19 -7.45 -3.69
C ASP A 7 17.59 -7.36 -5.09
N ASN A 8 16.43 -6.72 -5.22
CA ASN A 8 15.77 -6.50 -6.49
C ASN A 8 16.09 -5.12 -7.13
N LYS A 9 17.14 -4.44 -6.69
CA LYS A 9 17.67 -3.19 -7.28
C LYS A 9 16.69 -2.02 -7.30
N MET A 10 15.69 -2.01 -6.43
CA MET A 10 14.75 -0.91 -6.33
C MET A 10 15.43 0.35 -5.78
N ILE A 11 16.34 0.19 -4.81
CA ILE A 11 17.12 1.31 -4.27
C ILE A 11 18.03 1.92 -5.33
N GLU A 12 18.61 1.12 -6.23
CA GLU A 12 19.42 1.61 -7.34
C GLU A 12 18.63 2.55 -8.28
N VAL A 13 17.39 2.18 -8.65
CA VAL A 13 16.57 3.01 -9.54
C VAL A 13 16.02 4.26 -8.85
N LEU A 14 15.97 4.28 -7.51
CA LEU A 14 15.59 5.44 -6.71
C LEU A 14 16.79 6.32 -6.31
N ALA A 15 18.01 5.87 -6.53
CA ALA A 15 19.23 6.59 -6.16
C ALA A 15 19.30 8.05 -6.66
N PRO A 16 18.81 8.42 -7.86
CA PRO A 16 18.79 9.81 -8.30
C PRO A 16 17.98 10.72 -7.36
N PHE A 17 16.86 10.26 -6.82
CA PHE A 17 16.04 11.02 -5.88
C PHE A 17 16.65 11.07 -4.49
N ILE A 18 17.24 9.96 -4.04
CA ILE A 18 17.90 9.83 -2.74
C ILE A 18 19.13 10.74 -2.69
N ASN A 19 20.01 10.64 -3.70
CA ASN A 19 21.24 11.42 -3.78
C ASN A 19 20.98 12.92 -3.94
N ALA A 20 19.86 13.30 -4.55
CA ALA A 20 19.43 14.69 -4.64
C ALA A 20 18.77 15.21 -3.34
N GLY A 21 18.66 14.40 -2.29
CA GLY A 21 18.02 14.77 -1.03
C GLY A 21 16.50 14.95 -1.13
N ARG A 22 15.87 14.48 -2.23
CA ARG A 22 14.42 14.61 -2.47
C ARG A 22 13.61 13.48 -1.86
N LEU A 23 14.25 12.37 -1.54
CA LEU A 23 13.63 11.16 -1.05
C LEU A 23 14.52 10.50 0.00
N ARG A 24 13.90 9.99 1.05
CA ARG A 24 14.48 9.01 1.98
C ARG A 24 13.62 7.75 1.92
N VAL A 25 14.24 6.61 1.73
CA VAL A 25 13.55 5.31 1.72
C VAL A 25 13.77 4.62 3.05
N ILE A 26 12.72 4.07 3.60
CA ILE A 26 12.74 3.24 4.82
C ILE A 26 12.06 1.93 4.46
N THR A 27 12.82 0.87 4.41
CA THR A 27 12.30 -0.49 4.17
C THR A 27 12.06 -1.19 5.49
N ILE A 28 10.93 -1.88 5.59
CA ILE A 28 10.50 -2.57 6.81
C ILE A 28 10.23 -4.04 6.50
N ASP A 29 10.47 -4.90 7.49
CA ASP A 29 10.03 -6.28 7.41
C ASP A 29 8.52 -6.38 7.59
N SER A 30 7.91 -7.29 6.84
CA SER A 30 6.57 -7.78 7.13
C SER A 30 6.64 -9.11 7.89
N ILE A 31 5.57 -9.44 8.58
CA ILE A 31 5.40 -10.72 9.27
C ILE A 31 4.39 -11.63 8.55
N ASP A 32 4.32 -11.52 7.23
CA ASP A 32 3.31 -12.21 6.42
C ASP A 32 3.37 -13.73 6.55
N SER A 33 4.56 -14.29 6.74
CA SER A 33 4.74 -15.73 7.01
C SER A 33 4.09 -16.19 8.33
N GLU A 34 3.88 -15.27 9.28
CA GLU A 34 3.19 -15.54 10.54
C GLU A 34 1.70 -15.19 10.47
N THR A 35 1.27 -14.43 9.47
CA THR A 35 -0.06 -13.83 9.38
C THR A 35 -0.74 -14.18 8.06
N TRP A 36 -0.71 -13.28 7.07
CA TRP A 36 -1.45 -13.38 5.81
C TRP A 36 -1.12 -14.62 4.98
N SER A 37 0.13 -15.04 4.95
CA SER A 37 0.60 -16.22 4.21
C SER A 37 0.66 -17.50 5.05
N ASN A 38 0.34 -17.42 6.34
CA ASN A 38 0.32 -18.59 7.21
C ASN A 38 -0.95 -19.41 6.97
N LYS A 39 -0.79 -20.61 6.42
CA LYS A 39 -1.92 -21.51 6.10
C LYS A 39 -2.09 -22.65 7.11
N ASP A 40 -1.05 -22.96 7.90
CA ASP A 40 -0.93 -24.26 8.51
C ASP A 40 -0.87 -24.27 10.06
N TYR A 41 -0.52 -23.15 10.71
CA TYR A 41 -0.15 -23.19 12.12
C TYR A 41 -1.06 -22.39 13.06
N TRP A 42 -1.71 -21.33 12.58
CA TRP A 42 -2.53 -20.46 13.43
C TRP A 42 -3.92 -20.30 12.88
N ASP A 43 -4.90 -20.23 13.78
CA ASP A 43 -6.25 -19.83 13.40
C ASP A 43 -6.30 -18.38 12.93
N ASN A 44 -7.35 -18.02 12.23
CA ASN A 44 -7.50 -16.72 11.61
C ASN A 44 -7.50 -15.57 12.63
N ARG A 45 -8.05 -15.78 13.82
CA ARG A 45 -8.07 -14.77 14.88
C ARG A 45 -6.67 -14.46 15.37
N THR A 46 -5.88 -15.49 15.66
CA THR A 46 -4.48 -15.36 16.09
C THR A 46 -3.63 -14.66 15.01
N LYS A 47 -3.83 -15.01 13.74
CA LYS A 47 -3.12 -14.36 12.63
C LYS A 47 -3.39 -12.86 12.56
N ILE A 48 -4.66 -12.45 12.65
CA ILE A 48 -4.98 -11.02 12.53
C ILE A 48 -4.57 -10.22 13.77
N GLU A 49 -4.67 -10.80 14.97
CA GLU A 49 -4.14 -10.18 16.18
C GLU A 49 -2.62 -9.98 16.12
N ARG A 50 -1.90 -10.96 15.57
CA ARG A 50 -0.45 -10.83 15.36
C ARG A 50 -0.13 -9.74 14.33
N HIS A 51 -0.91 -9.63 13.26
CA HIS A 51 -0.79 -8.54 12.29
C HIS A 51 -1.02 -7.17 12.95
N GLU A 52 -2.02 -7.04 13.82
CA GLU A 52 -2.27 -5.80 14.56
C GLU A 52 -1.11 -5.41 15.48
N CYS A 53 -0.44 -6.35 16.13
CA CYS A 53 0.77 -6.04 16.90
C CYS A 53 1.87 -5.44 16.01
N TRP A 54 2.07 -6.00 14.81
CA TRP A 54 3.03 -5.46 13.85
C TRP A 54 2.59 -4.08 13.33
N TYR A 55 1.31 -3.90 13.03
CA TYR A 55 0.75 -2.61 12.63
C TYR A 55 0.99 -1.54 13.70
N GLN A 56 0.67 -1.83 14.96
CA GLN A 56 0.89 -0.91 16.08
C GLN A 56 2.37 -0.58 16.26
N TYR A 57 3.26 -1.56 16.17
CA TYR A 57 4.71 -1.31 16.21
C TYR A 57 5.15 -0.30 15.14
N ILE A 58 4.66 -0.43 13.91
CA ILE A 58 5.00 0.52 12.84
C ILE A 58 4.48 1.94 13.15
N ILE A 59 3.24 2.04 13.61
CA ILE A 59 2.59 3.34 13.85
C ILE A 59 3.11 4.02 15.12
N GLU A 60 3.29 3.27 16.20
CA GLU A 60 3.53 3.84 17.54
C GLU A 60 5.01 3.90 17.90
N GLU A 61 5.84 3.04 17.31
CA GLU A 61 7.25 2.98 17.63
C GLU A 61 8.13 3.38 16.43
N LEU A 62 8.00 2.69 15.30
CA LEU A 62 8.91 2.92 14.17
C LEU A 62 8.71 4.30 13.56
N LEU A 63 7.49 4.67 13.22
CA LEU A 63 7.20 5.93 12.53
C LEU A 63 7.63 7.17 13.35
N PRO A 64 7.36 7.27 14.67
CA PRO A 64 7.89 8.36 15.48
C PRO A 64 9.42 8.40 15.53
N ASN A 65 10.07 7.24 15.62
CA ASN A 65 11.53 7.17 15.71
C ASN A 65 12.26 7.55 14.42
N VAL A 66 11.65 7.32 13.26
CA VAL A 66 12.25 7.68 11.96
C VAL A 66 11.87 9.10 11.50
N ARG A 67 10.91 9.74 12.12
CA ARG A 67 10.50 11.12 11.86
C ARG A 67 11.58 12.08 12.32
N GLN A 68 12.09 12.90 11.39
CA GLN A 68 13.17 13.85 11.67
C GLN A 68 12.65 15.23 12.07
N ASN A 69 11.47 15.59 11.59
CA ASN A 69 10.81 16.85 11.93
C ASN A 69 9.29 16.73 11.73
N PRO A 70 8.48 17.60 12.36
CA PRO A 70 7.01 17.55 12.28
C PRO A 70 6.45 17.70 10.86
N GLU A 71 7.13 18.47 10.01
CA GLU A 71 6.70 18.76 8.63
C GLU A 71 7.05 17.65 7.65
N GLN A 72 7.77 16.62 8.11
CA GLN A 72 8.18 15.53 7.22
C GLN A 72 6.97 14.76 6.71
N MET A 73 6.85 14.71 5.38
CA MET A 73 5.82 13.93 4.71
C MET A 73 6.23 12.45 4.63
N PHE A 74 5.26 11.58 4.88
CA PHE A 74 5.39 10.14 4.69
C PHE A 74 4.46 9.64 3.60
N ILE A 75 4.99 8.81 2.74
CA ILE A 75 4.25 8.12 1.68
C ILE A 75 4.45 6.62 1.88
N THR A 76 3.37 5.88 1.97
CA THR A 76 3.42 4.42 1.99
C THR A 76 3.58 3.90 0.57
N THR A 77 4.43 2.89 0.38
CA THR A 77 4.61 2.31 -0.95
C THR A 77 5.01 0.85 -0.89
N GLY A 78 4.70 0.13 -1.94
CA GLY A 78 5.07 -1.27 -2.11
C GLY A 78 4.58 -1.87 -3.42
N ALA A 79 5.00 -3.10 -3.68
CA ALA A 79 4.54 -3.87 -4.83
C ALA A 79 3.95 -5.20 -4.36
N SER A 80 3.00 -5.76 -5.11
CA SER A 80 2.34 -7.01 -4.78
C SER A 80 1.72 -6.96 -3.38
N PHE A 81 2.08 -7.85 -2.48
CA PHE A 81 1.61 -7.82 -1.09
C PHE A 81 2.07 -6.57 -0.32
N GLY A 82 3.22 -6.00 -0.66
CA GLY A 82 3.66 -4.71 -0.15
C GLY A 82 2.74 -3.56 -0.54
N ALA A 83 2.08 -3.64 -1.70
CA ALA A 83 1.06 -2.67 -2.11
C ALA A 83 -0.21 -2.77 -1.27
N PHE A 84 -0.61 -3.98 -0.88
CA PHE A 84 -1.70 -4.20 0.08
C PHE A 84 -1.38 -3.50 1.41
N HIS A 85 -0.20 -3.74 1.97
CA HIS A 85 0.20 -3.09 3.23
C HIS A 85 0.26 -1.57 3.08
N ALA A 86 0.82 -1.06 1.98
CA ALA A 86 0.87 0.38 1.73
C ALA A 86 -0.53 1.00 1.74
N ALA A 87 -1.49 0.39 1.06
CA ALA A 87 -2.88 0.83 1.04
C ALA A 87 -3.54 0.70 2.43
N ASN A 88 -3.33 -0.43 3.12
CA ASN A 88 -3.89 -0.67 4.45
C ASN A 88 -3.43 0.39 5.46
N PHE A 89 -2.13 0.65 5.55
CA PHE A 89 -1.60 1.68 6.44
C PHE A 89 -2.12 3.07 6.09
N PHE A 90 -2.10 3.44 4.81
CA PHE A 90 -2.55 4.76 4.36
C PHE A 90 -4.03 4.99 4.66
N PHE A 91 -4.92 4.08 4.27
CA PHE A 91 -6.36 4.28 4.45
C PHE A 91 -6.81 4.16 5.90
N ARG A 92 -6.08 3.46 6.75
CA ARG A 92 -6.34 3.43 8.20
C ARG A 92 -5.81 4.68 8.93
N ARG A 93 -4.74 5.32 8.43
CA ARG A 93 -4.09 6.45 9.09
C ARG A 93 -3.76 7.60 8.11
N PRO A 94 -4.76 8.20 7.46
CA PRO A 94 -4.54 9.35 6.57
C PRO A 94 -4.04 10.60 7.31
N ASP A 95 -4.09 10.61 8.63
CA ASP A 95 -3.49 11.62 9.50
C ASP A 95 -1.97 11.54 9.56
N LEU A 96 -1.40 10.34 9.39
CA LEU A 96 0.04 10.10 9.46
C LEU A 96 0.72 10.10 8.09
N PHE A 97 -0.01 9.71 7.04
CA PHE A 97 0.54 9.55 5.70
C PHE A 97 -0.03 10.58 4.73
N ASN A 98 0.86 11.21 3.97
CA ASN A 98 0.52 12.27 3.00
C ASN A 98 0.17 11.71 1.62
N GLY A 99 0.37 10.41 1.42
CA GLY A 99 0.02 9.73 0.21
C GLY A 99 0.41 8.26 0.21
N MET A 100 0.09 7.59 -0.88
CA MET A 100 0.49 6.22 -1.14
C MET A 100 0.79 6.00 -2.62
N LEU A 101 1.66 5.03 -2.88
CA LEU A 101 1.93 4.45 -4.19
C LEU A 101 1.87 2.94 -4.08
N ALA A 102 0.85 2.33 -4.63
CA ALA A 102 0.61 0.88 -4.57
C ALA A 102 0.73 0.25 -5.98
N LEU A 103 1.68 -0.66 -6.16
CA LEU A 103 1.95 -1.32 -7.44
C LEU A 103 1.45 -2.76 -7.40
N SER A 104 0.53 -3.11 -8.30
CA SER A 104 0.06 -4.50 -8.51
C SER A 104 -0.47 -5.17 -7.24
N GLY A 105 -1.29 -4.46 -6.44
CA GLY A 105 -1.81 -4.94 -5.16
C GLY A 105 -3.19 -5.57 -5.26
N ILE A 106 -3.52 -6.37 -4.23
CA ILE A 106 -4.86 -6.89 -3.96
C ILE A 106 -5.30 -6.27 -2.63
N TYR A 107 -6.48 -5.64 -2.56
CA TYR A 107 -6.84 -4.75 -1.47
C TYR A 107 -8.01 -5.28 -0.60
N TYR A 108 -8.25 -6.58 -0.61
CA TYR A 108 -9.29 -7.24 0.20
C TYR A 108 -8.73 -8.40 1.03
N ALA A 109 -9.26 -8.58 2.23
CA ALA A 109 -8.73 -9.55 3.19
C ALA A 109 -8.99 -11.01 2.84
N ALA A 110 -10.00 -11.32 2.03
CA ALA A 110 -10.30 -12.70 1.65
C ALA A 110 -9.12 -13.42 0.97
N TYR A 111 -8.19 -12.67 0.38
CA TYR A 111 -6.96 -13.21 -0.17
C TYR A 111 -6.13 -14.01 0.87
N GLY A 112 -6.06 -13.54 2.12
CA GLY A 112 -5.33 -14.21 3.20
C GLY A 112 -6.21 -14.98 4.20
N PHE A 113 -7.48 -14.62 4.29
CA PHE A 113 -8.40 -15.12 5.33
C PHE A 113 -9.60 -15.90 4.78
N GLY A 114 -9.75 -16.02 3.44
CA GLY A 114 -10.91 -16.68 2.84
C GLY A 114 -12.22 -16.03 3.26
N ASP A 115 -13.18 -16.84 3.70
CA ASP A 115 -14.49 -16.38 4.15
C ASP A 115 -14.51 -15.86 5.60
N TYR A 116 -13.38 -15.93 6.31
CA TYR A 116 -13.30 -15.43 7.68
C TYR A 116 -13.26 -13.90 7.69
N MET A 117 -14.19 -13.28 8.41
CA MET A 117 -14.30 -11.85 8.54
C MET A 117 -14.77 -11.50 9.95
N ASP A 118 -13.87 -11.02 10.79
CA ASP A 118 -14.19 -10.36 12.06
C ASP A 118 -13.90 -8.87 11.99
N GLY A 119 -14.06 -8.16 13.11
CA GLY A 119 -13.81 -6.71 13.15
C GLY A 119 -12.39 -6.34 12.75
N LEU A 120 -11.38 -7.08 13.22
CA LEU A 120 -9.98 -6.80 12.90
C LEU A 120 -9.65 -7.11 11.44
N VAL A 121 -10.14 -8.21 10.89
CA VAL A 121 -9.96 -8.53 9.47
C VAL A 121 -10.64 -7.48 8.59
N TYR A 122 -11.84 -7.02 8.98
CA TYR A 122 -12.55 -5.95 8.29
C TYR A 122 -11.75 -4.64 8.27
N GLU A 123 -11.20 -4.23 9.42
CA GLU A 123 -10.36 -3.04 9.55
C GLU A 123 -9.06 -3.11 8.73
N ASN A 124 -8.61 -4.34 8.40
CA ASN A 124 -7.44 -4.59 7.56
C ASN A 124 -7.81 -4.94 6.11
N SER A 125 -9.00 -4.60 5.67
CA SER A 125 -9.48 -4.85 4.31
C SER A 125 -9.91 -3.53 3.65
N PRO A 126 -8.97 -2.76 3.05
CA PRO A 126 -9.25 -1.44 2.49
C PRO A 126 -10.46 -1.42 1.55
N GLN A 127 -10.57 -2.39 0.65
CA GLN A 127 -11.67 -2.49 -0.29
C GLN A 127 -13.02 -2.65 0.43
N ASN A 128 -13.09 -3.44 1.52
CA ASN A 128 -14.31 -3.67 2.28
C ASN A 128 -14.70 -2.45 3.12
N PHE A 129 -13.79 -1.89 3.93
CA PHE A 129 -14.18 -0.79 4.81
C PHE A 129 -14.40 0.52 4.04
N LEU A 130 -13.64 0.78 2.99
CA LEU A 130 -13.85 1.99 2.16
C LEU A 130 -15.18 1.93 1.42
N GLN A 131 -15.58 0.78 0.89
CA GLN A 131 -16.88 0.63 0.24
C GLN A 131 -18.03 1.03 1.18
N ASN A 132 -17.98 0.57 2.43
CA ASN A 132 -19.01 0.83 3.43
C ASN A 132 -18.85 2.16 4.19
N MET A 133 -17.74 2.87 4.01
CA MET A 133 -17.47 4.14 4.68
C MET A 133 -18.44 5.23 4.16
N PRO A 134 -19.15 5.97 5.02
CA PRO A 134 -19.97 7.09 4.61
C PRO A 134 -19.15 8.18 3.87
N LYS A 135 -19.76 8.88 2.91
CA LYS A 135 -19.08 9.97 2.17
C LYS A 135 -18.72 11.15 3.07
N GLU A 136 -19.43 11.28 4.18
CA GLU A 136 -19.27 12.34 5.20
C GLU A 136 -18.27 11.93 6.30
N HIS A 137 -17.67 10.74 6.22
CA HIS A 137 -16.66 10.30 7.17
C HIS A 137 -15.46 11.27 7.17
N PRO A 138 -14.93 11.70 8.32
CA PRO A 138 -13.83 12.67 8.38
C PRO A 138 -12.58 12.26 7.58
N TYR A 139 -12.31 10.97 7.48
CA TYR A 139 -11.19 10.45 6.68
C TYR A 139 -11.37 10.68 5.18
N VAL A 140 -12.59 10.74 4.68
CA VAL A 140 -12.84 11.05 3.26
C VAL A 140 -12.34 12.45 2.91
N ASP A 141 -12.53 13.44 3.78
CA ASP A 141 -11.98 14.78 3.57
C ASP A 141 -10.45 14.79 3.66
N MET A 142 -9.87 13.96 4.51
CA MET A 142 -8.41 13.78 4.55
C MET A 142 -7.90 13.14 3.26
N TYR A 143 -8.52 12.06 2.77
CA TYR A 143 -8.13 11.40 1.52
C TYR A 143 -8.16 12.35 0.33
N ARG A 144 -9.13 13.27 0.28
CA ARG A 144 -9.24 14.29 -0.79
C ARG A 144 -8.03 15.22 -0.88
N GLN A 145 -7.25 15.33 0.18
CA GLN A 145 -6.06 16.17 0.27
C GLN A 145 -4.76 15.36 0.11
N ARG A 146 -4.85 14.07 -0.15
CA ARG A 146 -3.69 13.16 -0.20
C ARG A 146 -3.36 12.73 -1.63
N LYS A 147 -2.15 12.27 -1.81
CA LYS A 147 -1.63 11.75 -3.08
C LYS A 147 -1.87 10.24 -3.13
N ILE A 148 -2.86 9.80 -3.88
CA ILE A 148 -3.28 8.39 -3.94
C ILE A 148 -3.00 7.87 -5.34
N VAL A 149 -2.06 6.94 -5.46
CA VAL A 149 -1.66 6.35 -6.74
C VAL A 149 -1.69 4.84 -6.66
N PHE A 150 -2.41 4.25 -7.60
CA PHE A 150 -2.39 2.82 -7.89
C PHE A 150 -1.82 2.60 -9.29
N CYS A 151 -1.02 1.56 -9.47
CA CYS A 151 -0.63 1.12 -10.79
C CYS A 151 -0.65 -0.41 -10.86
N THR A 152 -1.09 -0.93 -11.99
CA THR A 152 -1.07 -2.36 -12.29
C THR A 152 -0.80 -2.59 -13.76
N GLY A 153 -0.13 -3.69 -14.09
CA GLY A 153 -0.06 -4.20 -15.46
C GLY A 153 -1.34 -4.95 -15.85
N GLN A 154 -1.33 -5.49 -17.06
CA GLN A 154 -2.38 -6.35 -17.59
C GLN A 154 -1.82 -7.66 -18.16
N GLY A 155 -0.54 -7.95 -17.90
CA GLY A 155 0.16 -9.14 -18.32
C GLY A 155 0.03 -10.33 -17.36
N ILE A 156 0.99 -11.23 -17.45
CA ILE A 156 1.00 -12.48 -16.67
C ILE A 156 1.10 -12.15 -15.18
N GLY A 157 0.21 -12.74 -14.38
CA GLY A 157 0.17 -12.60 -12.92
C GLY A 157 -0.55 -11.35 -12.40
N GLU A 158 -1.01 -10.44 -13.29
CA GLU A 158 -1.66 -9.19 -12.89
C GLU A 158 -3.19 -9.29 -12.78
N GLN A 159 -3.80 -10.42 -13.10
CA GLN A 159 -5.26 -10.56 -13.26
C GLN A 159 -6.02 -10.16 -11.98
N GLU A 160 -5.62 -10.66 -10.82
CA GLU A 160 -6.28 -10.35 -9.56
C GLU A 160 -5.98 -8.91 -9.10
N ALA A 161 -4.75 -8.44 -9.27
CA ALA A 161 -4.35 -7.08 -8.97
C ALA A 161 -5.14 -6.07 -9.83
N LEU A 162 -5.34 -6.38 -11.12
CA LEU A 162 -6.12 -5.56 -12.04
C LEU A 162 -7.59 -5.44 -11.60
N VAL A 163 -8.21 -6.57 -11.23
CA VAL A 163 -9.60 -6.58 -10.74
C VAL A 163 -9.71 -5.76 -9.44
N SER A 164 -8.80 -6.00 -8.48
CA SER A 164 -8.82 -5.30 -7.21
C SER A 164 -8.52 -3.80 -7.34
N THR A 165 -7.59 -3.42 -8.25
CA THR A 165 -7.31 -2.01 -8.53
C THR A 165 -8.52 -1.31 -9.17
N ARG A 166 -9.22 -1.95 -10.10
CA ARG A 166 -10.45 -1.39 -10.71
C ARG A 166 -11.56 -1.20 -9.67
N GLU A 167 -11.66 -2.10 -8.72
CA GLU A 167 -12.65 -1.97 -7.65
C GLU A 167 -12.30 -0.81 -6.70
N MET A 168 -11.01 -0.62 -6.36
CA MET A 168 -10.57 0.55 -5.61
C MET A 168 -10.83 1.87 -6.37
N ASP A 169 -10.56 1.89 -7.68
CA ASP A 169 -10.86 3.02 -8.57
C ASP A 169 -12.36 3.37 -8.53
N ARG A 170 -13.24 2.38 -8.64
CA ARG A 170 -14.69 2.56 -8.53
C ARG A 170 -15.09 3.14 -7.15
N ILE A 171 -14.62 2.52 -6.06
CA ILE A 171 -14.95 2.92 -4.68
C ILE A 171 -14.53 4.38 -4.41
N LEU A 172 -13.31 4.75 -4.79
CA LEU A 172 -12.79 6.09 -4.57
C LEU A 172 -13.50 7.13 -5.45
N SER A 173 -13.80 6.78 -6.71
CA SER A 173 -14.58 7.63 -7.63
C SER A 173 -15.98 7.90 -7.10
N GLU A 174 -16.70 6.89 -6.59
CA GLU A 174 -18.03 7.05 -6.00
C GLU A 174 -18.06 7.98 -4.80
N LYS A 175 -16.94 8.07 -4.06
CA LYS A 175 -16.78 8.97 -2.91
C LYS A 175 -16.18 10.33 -3.27
N ALA A 176 -15.92 10.58 -4.54
CA ALA A 176 -15.26 11.78 -5.04
C ALA A 176 -13.91 12.04 -4.33
N ILE A 177 -13.14 10.97 -4.12
CA ILE A 177 -11.78 11.04 -3.60
C ILE A 177 -10.83 11.12 -4.80
N PRO A 178 -10.06 12.20 -4.97
CA PRO A 178 -9.09 12.31 -6.06
C PRO A 178 -8.01 11.22 -5.93
N HIS A 179 -7.77 10.50 -7.01
CA HIS A 179 -6.76 9.44 -7.06
C HIS A 179 -6.32 9.23 -8.52
N TRP A 180 -5.23 8.53 -8.69
CA TRP A 180 -4.71 8.16 -10.00
C TRP A 180 -4.54 6.65 -10.07
N CYS A 181 -5.40 5.98 -10.83
CA CYS A 181 -5.22 4.59 -11.23
C CYS A 181 -4.62 4.55 -12.63
N ASP A 182 -3.45 3.93 -12.76
CA ASP A 182 -2.74 3.78 -14.03
C ASP A 182 -2.69 2.30 -14.43
N TYR A 183 -3.23 1.99 -15.60
CA TYR A 183 -3.34 0.63 -16.12
C TYR A 183 -2.36 0.46 -17.28
N TRP A 184 -1.19 -0.11 -17.00
CA TRP A 184 -0.18 -0.36 -18.01
C TRP A 184 -0.56 -1.54 -18.91
N GLY A 185 0.14 -1.71 -20.04
CA GLY A 185 -0.23 -2.64 -21.09
C GLY A 185 -0.18 -4.13 -20.71
N SER A 186 -0.63 -4.97 -21.66
CA SER A 186 -0.62 -6.44 -21.52
C SER A 186 0.79 -7.06 -21.57
N ASP A 187 1.78 -6.30 -21.92
CA ASP A 187 3.20 -6.63 -21.87
C ASP A 187 3.84 -6.40 -20.49
N ILE A 188 3.07 -5.88 -19.52
CA ILE A 188 3.53 -5.59 -18.16
C ILE A 188 3.07 -6.69 -17.22
N ASN A 189 4.00 -7.51 -16.76
CA ASN A 189 3.76 -8.66 -15.90
C ASN A 189 3.99 -8.34 -14.43
N HIS A 190 3.53 -9.22 -13.54
CA HIS A 190 3.70 -9.14 -12.09
C HIS A 190 5.15 -9.48 -11.68
N ASP A 191 6.06 -8.52 -11.88
CA ASP A 191 7.50 -8.76 -11.72
C ASP A 191 8.28 -7.49 -11.36
N TRP A 192 9.38 -7.65 -10.64
CA TRP A 192 10.31 -6.60 -10.26
C TRP A 192 10.86 -5.80 -11.43
N HIS A 193 11.02 -6.42 -12.60
CA HIS A 193 11.47 -5.72 -13.81
C HIS A 193 10.56 -4.54 -14.14
N PHE A 194 9.25 -4.72 -14.03
CA PHE A 194 8.27 -3.68 -14.33
C PHE A 194 8.11 -2.70 -13.17
N TRP A 195 8.09 -3.18 -11.92
CA TRP A 195 8.01 -2.31 -10.75
C TRP A 195 9.20 -1.36 -10.64
N ARG A 196 10.42 -1.77 -11.06
CA ARG A 196 11.58 -0.86 -11.16
C ARG A 196 11.40 0.24 -12.21
N ARG A 197 10.55 0.08 -13.19
CA ARG A 197 10.20 1.13 -14.16
C ARG A 197 9.09 2.03 -13.64
N GLN A 198 8.08 1.46 -12.99
CA GLN A 198 6.92 2.15 -12.45
C GLN A 198 7.29 3.02 -11.24
N MET A 199 8.03 2.49 -10.29
CA MET A 199 8.34 3.17 -9.04
C MET A 199 8.98 4.55 -9.24
N PRO A 200 10.10 4.71 -9.95
CA PRO A 200 10.72 6.03 -10.15
C PRO A 200 9.84 6.96 -10.98
N TYR A 201 9.07 6.43 -11.94
CA TYR A 201 8.13 7.22 -12.73
C TYR A 201 7.06 7.89 -11.85
N PHE A 202 6.43 7.13 -10.96
CA PHE A 202 5.39 7.68 -10.08
C PHE A 202 5.97 8.52 -8.96
N ILE A 203 7.11 8.15 -8.39
CA ILE A 203 7.80 8.96 -7.36
C ILE A 203 8.12 10.35 -7.91
N ASP A 204 8.63 10.47 -9.13
CA ASP A 204 8.89 11.77 -9.75
C ASP A 204 7.61 12.61 -9.84
N LYS A 205 6.49 12.02 -10.30
CA LYS A 205 5.19 12.71 -10.39
C LYS A 205 4.66 13.11 -9.00
N ILE A 206 4.73 12.20 -8.02
CA ILE A 206 4.28 12.47 -6.66
C ILE A 206 5.08 13.62 -6.02
N LEU A 207 6.39 13.66 -6.22
CA LEU A 207 7.24 14.72 -5.70
C LEU A 207 7.02 16.09 -6.37
N MET A 208 6.49 16.11 -7.60
CA MET A 208 6.11 17.34 -8.32
C MET A 208 4.64 17.73 -8.08
N TRP A 209 3.82 16.85 -7.58
CA TRP A 209 2.38 17.08 -7.38
C TRP A 209 2.17 18.09 -6.25
N ARG A 210 1.72 19.28 -6.60
CA ARG A 210 1.43 20.42 -5.69
C ARG A 210 0.00 20.39 -5.19
#